data_05c88992bab73648430e340876c84225
#
_entry.id   05c88992bab73648430e340876c84225
#
_cell.length_a   1.000
_cell.length_b   1.000
_cell.length_c   1.000
_cell.angle_alpha   90.00
_cell.angle_beta   90.00
_cell.angle_gamma   90.00
#
_symmetry.space_group_name_H-M   'P 1'
#
loop_
_entity.id
_entity.type
_entity.pdbx_description
1 polymer ?
#
loop_
_entity_poly.entity_id
_entity_poly.type
_entity_poly.pdbx_seq_one_letter_code
_entity_poly.pdbx_strand_id
1 'polypeptide(L)'
;AWAKDLATTFESQGLAPTLENVCSVLAVAQQESNYQADPAVPGLSKIAWQEIDRRAERMHIPAFLVHTALKIKSPNGKSYSERLDSVRTEKQLSAIFDDLISMVPMGQTLFGSLNPVRTGGPMQVSIAFAEQHTKGYPWKMDGTVRQEVFSRRGGLWFGTYHLLNYPASYSAPIFRFADFNAGWYASR
;
A
#
# COMPACT_ATOMS: atom_id res chain seq x y z
N ALA A 1 13.38 -10.83 -12.67
CA ALA A 1 12.34 -9.82 -12.51
C ALA A 1 12.79 -8.72 -11.55
N TRP A 2 13.06 -8.98 -10.26
CA TRP A 2 13.49 -7.96 -9.27
C TRP A 2 14.70 -7.14 -9.71
N ALA A 3 15.79 -7.78 -10.16
CA ALA A 3 17.01 -7.08 -10.60
C ALA A 3 16.74 -6.10 -11.75
N LYS A 4 15.89 -6.48 -12.71
CA LYS A 4 15.51 -5.59 -13.82
C LYS A 4 14.70 -4.40 -13.33
N ASP A 5 13.70 -4.64 -12.46
CA ASP A 5 12.87 -3.57 -11.93
C ASP A 5 13.71 -2.61 -11.08
N LEU A 6 14.64 -3.13 -10.28
CA LEU A 6 15.57 -2.33 -9.50
C LEU A 6 16.47 -1.45 -10.38
N ALA A 7 17.09 -2.03 -11.43
CA ALA A 7 17.92 -1.29 -12.36
C ALA A 7 17.12 -0.15 -13.03
N THR A 8 15.94 -0.44 -13.57
CA THR A 8 15.05 0.58 -14.16
C THR A 8 14.63 1.65 -13.15
N THR A 9 14.39 1.26 -11.89
CA THR A 9 14.06 2.21 -10.82
C THR A 9 15.19 3.19 -10.57
N PHE A 10 16.42 2.69 -10.42
CA PHE A 10 17.60 3.54 -10.18
C PHE A 10 17.86 4.46 -11.37
N GLU A 11 17.83 3.93 -12.59
CA GLU A 11 18.02 4.69 -13.82
C GLU A 11 16.99 5.82 -13.96
N SER A 12 15.70 5.50 -13.84
CA SER A 12 14.61 6.49 -14.02
C SER A 12 14.58 7.58 -12.95
N GLN A 13 15.12 7.30 -11.77
CA GLN A 13 15.23 8.26 -10.68
C GLN A 13 16.58 8.99 -10.63
N GLY A 14 17.51 8.68 -11.53
CA GLY A 14 18.87 9.26 -11.54
C GLY A 14 19.70 8.91 -10.31
N LEU A 15 19.42 7.75 -9.69
CA LEU A 15 20.12 7.27 -8.50
C LEU A 15 21.33 6.43 -8.87
N ALA A 16 22.48 6.69 -8.23
CA ALA A 16 23.66 5.85 -8.38
C ALA A 16 23.43 4.47 -7.74
N PRO A 17 23.66 3.36 -8.46
CA PRO A 17 23.48 2.01 -7.93
C PRO A 17 24.67 1.58 -7.05
N THR A 18 24.98 2.38 -6.04
CA THR A 18 26.02 2.05 -5.06
C THR A 18 25.57 0.86 -4.21
N LEU A 19 26.53 0.16 -3.63
CA LEU A 19 26.25 -0.95 -2.72
C LEU A 19 25.33 -0.52 -1.58
N GLU A 20 25.58 0.65 -0.99
CA GLU A 20 24.75 1.21 0.10
C GLU A 20 23.30 1.43 -0.35
N ASN A 21 23.10 2.08 -1.50
CA ASN A 21 21.75 2.38 -2.00
C ASN A 21 20.97 1.09 -2.33
N VAL A 22 21.63 0.16 -3.03
CA VAL A 22 21.01 -1.13 -3.39
C VAL A 22 20.68 -1.94 -2.13
N CYS A 23 21.63 -2.07 -1.20
CA CYS A 23 21.39 -2.80 0.06
C CYS A 23 20.29 -2.16 0.89
N SER A 24 20.19 -0.83 0.95
CA SER A 24 19.13 -0.13 1.68
C SER A 24 17.74 -0.48 1.13
N VAL A 25 17.57 -0.46 -0.19
CA VAL A 25 16.29 -0.82 -0.83
C VAL A 25 15.95 -2.30 -0.60
N LEU A 26 16.92 -3.17 -0.77
CA LEU A 26 16.73 -4.62 -0.57
C LEU A 26 16.40 -4.94 0.89
N ALA A 27 17.06 -4.31 1.85
CA ALA A 27 16.82 -4.50 3.27
C ALA A 27 15.39 -4.10 3.66
N VAL A 28 14.89 -2.96 3.17
CA VAL A 28 13.51 -2.54 3.41
C VAL A 28 12.52 -3.51 2.76
N ALA A 29 12.72 -3.90 1.50
CA ALA A 29 11.83 -4.84 0.82
C ALA A 29 11.82 -6.23 1.52
N GLN A 30 12.94 -6.67 2.06
CA GLN A 30 13.01 -7.90 2.84
C GLN A 30 12.27 -7.77 4.16
N GLN A 31 12.50 -6.71 4.90
CA GLN A 31 11.88 -6.48 6.21
C GLN A 31 10.36 -6.33 6.12
N GLU A 32 9.87 -5.52 5.16
CA GLU A 32 8.45 -5.20 5.06
C GLU A 32 7.61 -6.34 4.47
N SER A 33 8.16 -7.11 3.55
CA SER A 33 7.35 -8.06 2.78
C SER A 33 8.03 -9.39 2.47
N ASN A 34 9.28 -9.56 2.84
CA ASN A 34 10.11 -10.68 2.37
C ASN A 34 10.06 -10.81 0.83
N TYR A 35 10.20 -9.67 0.15
CA TYR A 35 10.14 -9.55 -1.32
C TYR A 35 8.79 -9.94 -1.96
N GLN A 36 7.71 -9.95 -1.21
CA GLN A 36 6.38 -10.19 -1.76
C GLN A 36 5.71 -8.86 -2.12
N ALA A 37 5.14 -8.77 -3.32
CA ALA A 37 4.42 -7.58 -3.76
C ALA A 37 3.08 -7.41 -3.02
N ASP A 38 2.47 -8.51 -2.61
CA ASP A 38 1.17 -8.55 -1.95
C ASP A 38 1.18 -9.66 -0.88
N PRO A 39 1.87 -9.45 0.26
CA PRO A 39 2.00 -10.45 1.31
C PRO A 39 0.65 -10.71 2.00
N ALA A 40 0.44 -11.97 2.39
CA ALA A 40 -0.71 -12.33 3.19
C ALA A 40 -0.57 -11.81 4.63
N VAL A 41 -1.64 -11.23 5.16
CA VAL A 41 -1.72 -10.72 6.53
C VAL A 41 -2.56 -11.67 7.37
N PRO A 42 -1.99 -12.38 8.35
CA PRO A 42 -2.73 -13.27 9.22
C PRO A 42 -3.88 -12.55 9.94
N GLY A 43 -5.09 -13.12 9.90
CA GLY A 43 -6.24 -12.56 10.59
C GLY A 43 -6.82 -11.27 9.98
N LEU A 44 -6.44 -10.90 8.77
CA LEU A 44 -6.86 -9.65 8.13
C LEU A 44 -8.39 -9.50 8.05
N SER A 45 -9.12 -10.57 7.78
CA SER A 45 -10.58 -10.55 7.78
C SER A 45 -11.15 -10.05 9.12
N LYS A 46 -10.65 -10.61 10.23
CA LYS A 46 -11.07 -10.18 11.57
C LYS A 46 -10.72 -8.71 11.83
N ILE A 47 -9.52 -8.30 11.46
CA ILE A 47 -9.06 -6.90 11.61
C ILE A 47 -9.95 -5.96 10.79
N ALA A 48 -10.30 -6.34 9.56
CA ALA A 48 -11.16 -5.55 8.68
C ALA A 48 -12.56 -5.36 9.28
N TRP A 49 -13.19 -6.43 9.80
CA TRP A 49 -14.49 -6.35 10.45
C TRP A 49 -14.45 -5.47 11.71
N GLN A 50 -13.44 -5.64 12.55
CA GLN A 50 -13.25 -4.80 13.75
C GLN A 50 -13.11 -3.31 13.39
N GLU A 51 -12.40 -2.99 12.32
CA GLU A 51 -12.24 -1.60 11.86
C GLU A 51 -13.57 -1.04 11.31
N ILE A 52 -14.34 -1.85 10.59
CA ILE A 52 -15.69 -1.47 10.11
C ILE A 52 -16.61 -1.18 11.31
N ASP A 53 -16.65 -2.08 12.29
CA ASP A 53 -17.50 -1.92 13.47
C ASP A 53 -17.10 -0.69 14.29
N ARG A 54 -15.81 -0.48 14.50
CA ARG A 54 -15.27 0.71 15.18
C ARG A 54 -15.64 2.02 14.49
N ARG A 55 -15.67 2.02 13.15
CA ARG A 55 -16.07 3.20 12.37
C ARG A 55 -17.57 3.43 12.45
N ALA A 56 -18.36 2.36 12.36
CA ALA A 56 -19.80 2.42 12.52
C ALA A 56 -20.17 3.01 13.90
N GLU A 57 -19.54 2.54 14.96
CA GLU A 57 -19.72 3.04 16.33
C GLU A 57 -19.39 4.53 16.43
N ARG A 58 -18.26 4.97 15.89
CA ARG A 58 -17.90 6.41 15.88
C ARG A 58 -18.89 7.28 15.12
N MET A 59 -19.56 6.73 14.13
CA MET A 59 -20.62 7.41 13.37
C MET A 59 -22.01 7.22 13.97
N HIS A 60 -22.12 6.55 15.14
CA HIS A 60 -23.38 6.21 15.81
C HIS A 60 -24.30 5.34 14.93
N ILE A 61 -23.75 4.52 14.04
CA ILE A 61 -24.47 3.60 13.18
C ILE A 61 -24.42 2.21 13.83
N PRO A 62 -25.59 1.57 14.11
CA PRO A 62 -25.60 0.21 14.63
C PRO A 62 -24.90 -0.78 13.70
N ALA A 63 -23.99 -1.60 14.23
CA ALA A 63 -23.17 -2.54 13.44
C ALA A 63 -24.02 -3.47 12.56
N PHE A 64 -25.19 -3.95 13.04
CA PHE A 64 -26.07 -4.83 12.28
C PHE A 64 -26.59 -4.19 10.98
N LEU A 65 -26.78 -2.86 10.94
CA LEU A 65 -27.17 -2.15 9.72
C LEU A 65 -26.03 -2.16 8.69
N VAL A 66 -24.79 -1.92 9.15
CA VAL A 66 -23.61 -1.97 8.27
C VAL A 66 -23.40 -3.39 7.74
N HIS A 67 -23.47 -4.40 8.60
CA HIS A 67 -23.33 -5.80 8.21
C HIS A 67 -24.43 -6.22 7.21
N THR A 68 -25.64 -5.72 7.37
CA THR A 68 -26.74 -5.99 6.43
C THR A 68 -26.49 -5.29 5.09
N ALA A 69 -26.05 -4.04 5.10
CA ALA A 69 -25.71 -3.31 3.88
C ALA A 69 -24.58 -3.97 3.08
N LEU A 70 -23.57 -4.54 3.76
CA LEU A 70 -22.45 -5.24 3.12
C LEU A 70 -22.82 -6.59 2.49
N LYS A 71 -24.05 -7.08 2.64
CA LYS A 71 -24.56 -8.26 1.92
C LYS A 71 -24.91 -7.98 0.46
N ILE A 72 -24.90 -6.72 0.01
CA ILE A 72 -25.10 -6.38 -1.40
C ILE A 72 -23.97 -6.97 -2.26
N LYS A 73 -24.28 -7.26 -3.52
CA LYS A 73 -23.32 -7.82 -4.46
C LYS A 73 -22.35 -6.75 -4.94
N SER A 74 -21.09 -7.10 -4.96
CA SER A 74 -20.01 -6.30 -5.57
C SER A 74 -19.84 -6.64 -7.06
N PRO A 75 -19.05 -5.88 -7.82
CA PRO A 75 -18.87 -6.09 -9.26
C PRO A 75 -18.40 -7.50 -9.67
N ASN A 76 -17.74 -8.23 -8.78
CA ASN A 76 -17.28 -9.60 -9.04
C ASN A 76 -18.34 -10.70 -8.73
N GLY A 77 -19.60 -10.32 -8.42
CA GLY A 77 -20.70 -11.23 -8.16
C GLY A 77 -20.79 -11.78 -6.72
N LYS A 78 -19.76 -11.62 -5.90
CA LYS A 78 -19.80 -11.93 -4.46
C LYS A 78 -20.30 -10.73 -3.68
N SER A 79 -20.91 -10.96 -2.51
CA SER A 79 -21.23 -9.86 -1.61
C SER A 79 -19.96 -9.24 -1.01
N TYR A 80 -20.06 -8.01 -0.53
CA TYR A 80 -18.92 -7.38 0.17
C TYR A 80 -18.58 -8.13 1.46
N SER A 81 -19.58 -8.67 2.19
CA SER A 81 -19.33 -9.49 3.36
C SER A 81 -18.54 -10.76 3.02
N GLU A 82 -18.92 -11.51 1.97
CA GLU A 82 -18.18 -12.70 1.52
C GLU A 82 -16.73 -12.37 1.13
N ARG A 83 -16.52 -11.22 0.51
CA ARG A 83 -15.16 -10.75 0.16
C ARG A 83 -14.36 -10.40 1.42
N LEU A 84 -14.96 -9.72 2.39
CA LEU A 84 -14.33 -9.39 3.67
C LEU A 84 -14.01 -10.65 4.49
N ASP A 85 -14.89 -11.64 4.49
CA ASP A 85 -14.66 -12.91 5.18
C ASP A 85 -13.47 -13.69 4.60
N SER A 86 -13.23 -13.54 3.29
CA SER A 86 -12.17 -14.25 2.57
C SER A 86 -10.91 -13.43 2.31
N VAL A 87 -10.86 -12.17 2.76
CA VAL A 87 -9.73 -11.27 2.51
C VAL A 87 -8.45 -11.76 3.22
N ARG A 88 -7.33 -11.73 2.50
CA ARG A 88 -6.04 -12.20 3.01
C ARG A 88 -4.91 -11.18 2.82
N THR A 89 -5.06 -10.24 1.89
CA THR A 89 -4.01 -9.28 1.57
C THR A 89 -4.53 -7.84 1.61
N GLU A 90 -3.66 -6.88 1.86
CA GLU A 90 -4.01 -5.46 1.87
C GLU A 90 -4.50 -4.97 0.51
N LYS A 91 -3.96 -5.51 -0.58
CA LYS A 91 -4.44 -5.25 -1.95
C LYS A 91 -5.90 -5.65 -2.11
N GLN A 92 -6.27 -6.85 -1.64
CA GLN A 92 -7.67 -7.32 -1.69
C GLN A 92 -8.57 -6.43 -0.84
N LEU A 93 -8.12 -6.06 0.36
CA LEU A 93 -8.87 -5.17 1.24
C LEU A 93 -9.07 -3.80 0.62
N SER A 94 -8.01 -3.21 0.06
CA SER A 94 -8.08 -1.94 -0.64
C SER A 94 -9.07 -1.98 -1.81
N ALA A 95 -9.04 -3.03 -2.62
CA ALA A 95 -9.97 -3.20 -3.74
C ALA A 95 -11.44 -3.33 -3.29
N ILE A 96 -11.71 -3.99 -2.15
CA ILE A 96 -13.06 -4.07 -1.58
C ILE A 96 -13.59 -2.67 -1.24
N PHE A 97 -12.78 -1.85 -0.59
CA PHE A 97 -13.17 -0.49 -0.22
C PHE A 97 -13.28 0.43 -1.44
N ASP A 98 -12.38 0.30 -2.42
CA ASP A 98 -12.45 1.09 -3.66
C ASP A 98 -13.73 0.79 -4.45
N ASP A 99 -14.12 -0.49 -4.56
CA ASP A 99 -15.37 -0.91 -5.19
C ASP A 99 -16.58 -0.33 -4.44
N LEU A 100 -16.58 -0.45 -3.11
CA LEU A 100 -17.67 0.05 -2.26
C LEU A 100 -17.84 1.58 -2.39
N ILE A 101 -16.75 2.31 -2.34
CA ILE A 101 -16.73 3.77 -2.48
C ILE A 101 -17.20 4.19 -3.88
N SER A 102 -16.83 3.44 -4.91
CA SER A 102 -17.17 3.72 -6.31
C SER A 102 -18.66 3.52 -6.62
N MET A 103 -19.40 2.81 -5.77
CA MET A 103 -20.87 2.66 -5.91
C MET A 103 -21.62 3.97 -5.66
N VAL A 104 -21.03 4.91 -4.95
CA VAL A 104 -21.63 6.21 -4.65
C VAL A 104 -21.18 7.23 -5.69
N PRO A 105 -22.09 7.98 -6.33
CA PRO A 105 -21.69 9.08 -7.21
C PRO A 105 -20.73 10.04 -6.50
N MET A 106 -19.60 10.36 -7.15
CA MET A 106 -18.49 11.12 -6.56
C MET A 106 -17.87 10.48 -5.30
N GLY A 107 -18.09 9.17 -5.09
CA GLY A 107 -17.66 8.46 -3.88
C GLY A 107 -16.17 8.57 -3.61
N GLN A 108 -15.32 8.50 -4.64
CA GLN A 108 -13.86 8.65 -4.48
C GLN A 108 -13.48 10.02 -3.92
N THR A 109 -14.14 11.09 -4.37
CA THR A 109 -13.88 12.46 -3.90
C THR A 109 -14.35 12.65 -2.45
N LEU A 110 -15.53 12.12 -2.13
CA LEU A 110 -16.15 12.32 -0.80
C LEU A 110 -15.66 11.31 0.25
N PHE A 111 -15.40 10.08 -0.16
CA PHE A 111 -15.17 8.94 0.75
C PHE A 111 -13.85 8.19 0.50
N GLY A 112 -13.03 8.62 -0.44
CA GLY A 112 -11.73 7.97 -0.73
C GLY A 112 -10.82 7.86 0.51
N SER A 113 -10.95 8.81 1.44
CA SER A 113 -10.25 8.77 2.73
C SER A 113 -10.76 7.66 3.66
N LEU A 114 -11.87 7.02 3.37
CA LEU A 114 -12.40 5.92 4.18
C LEU A 114 -11.72 4.57 3.91
N ASN A 115 -10.98 4.42 2.81
CA ASN A 115 -10.19 3.21 2.60
C ASN A 115 -9.15 3.09 3.74
N PRO A 116 -9.17 2.01 4.55
CA PRO A 116 -8.28 1.86 5.70
C PRO A 116 -6.83 1.58 5.29
N VAL A 117 -6.61 1.08 4.08
CA VAL A 117 -5.28 0.73 3.57
C VAL A 117 -4.57 1.99 3.12
N ARG A 118 -3.53 2.37 3.85
CA ARG A 118 -2.75 3.61 3.64
C ARG A 118 -1.38 3.39 3.03
N THR A 119 -0.83 2.20 3.22
CA THR A 119 0.46 1.77 2.71
C THR A 119 0.30 0.48 1.94
N GLY A 120 1.29 0.07 1.17
CA GLY A 120 1.26 -1.21 0.48
C GLY A 120 2.50 -1.50 -0.35
N GLY A 121 2.44 -2.64 -1.00
CA GLY A 121 3.51 -3.12 -1.86
C GLY A 121 4.75 -3.63 -1.09
N PRO A 122 5.79 -4.04 -1.81
CA PRO A 122 6.95 -4.71 -1.21
C PRO A 122 7.76 -3.84 -0.25
N MET A 123 7.62 -2.53 -0.28
CA MET A 123 8.31 -1.60 0.62
C MET A 123 7.34 -0.84 1.54
N GLN A 124 6.08 -1.25 1.61
CA GLN A 124 5.04 -0.61 2.45
C GLN A 124 5.00 0.92 2.29
N VAL A 125 5.06 1.36 1.05
CA VAL A 125 5.07 2.80 0.74
C VAL A 125 3.69 3.43 0.94
N SER A 126 3.68 4.67 1.40
CA SER A 126 2.45 5.45 1.52
C SER A 126 1.80 5.66 0.15
N ILE A 127 0.51 5.29 0.05
CA ILE A 127 -0.26 5.45 -1.19
C ILE A 127 -0.44 6.94 -1.52
N ALA A 128 -0.73 7.77 -0.52
CA ALA A 128 -0.85 9.22 -0.70
C ALA A 128 0.47 9.85 -1.17
N PHE A 129 1.61 9.35 -0.69
CA PHE A 129 2.92 9.76 -1.20
C PHE A 129 3.09 9.38 -2.66
N ALA A 130 2.77 8.14 -3.03
CA ALA A 130 2.88 7.66 -4.40
C ALA A 130 2.00 8.46 -5.37
N GLU A 131 0.77 8.79 -4.97
CA GLU A 131 -0.17 9.60 -5.75
C GLU A 131 0.36 11.01 -6.07
N GLN A 132 1.18 11.58 -5.19
CA GLN A 132 1.81 12.89 -5.37
C GLN A 132 3.12 12.84 -6.15
N HIS A 133 3.74 11.68 -6.31
CA HIS A 133 5.10 11.54 -6.86
C HIS A 133 5.17 10.61 -8.08
N THR A 134 4.24 10.77 -9.02
CA THR A 134 4.16 9.94 -10.24
C THR A 134 5.09 10.40 -11.36
N LYS A 135 5.62 11.61 -11.26
CA LYS A 135 6.49 12.18 -12.30
C LYS A 135 7.77 11.34 -12.44
N GLY A 136 8.05 10.91 -13.67
CA GLY A 136 9.22 10.08 -13.98
C GLY A 136 9.00 8.58 -13.78
N TYR A 137 7.80 8.13 -13.41
CA TYR A 137 7.47 6.71 -13.34
C TYR A 137 7.64 6.06 -14.73
N PRO A 138 8.49 5.02 -14.87
CA PRO A 138 8.94 4.58 -16.19
C PRO A 138 8.00 3.60 -16.90
N TRP A 139 7.01 3.08 -16.20
CA TRP A 139 6.10 2.09 -16.78
C TRP A 139 4.69 2.66 -16.99
N LYS A 140 3.99 2.13 -18.00
CA LYS A 140 2.56 2.39 -18.15
C LYS A 140 1.80 1.77 -16.98
N MET A 141 0.96 2.56 -16.34
CA MET A 141 0.01 2.08 -15.34
C MET A 141 -1.28 1.64 -16.03
N ASP A 142 -1.75 0.43 -15.71
CA ASP A 142 -2.98 -0.13 -16.27
C ASP A 142 -4.20 0.14 -15.37
N GLY A 143 -4.04 0.98 -14.35
CA GLY A 143 -5.05 1.35 -13.37
C GLY A 143 -4.66 2.58 -12.58
N THR A 144 -5.05 2.61 -11.31
CA THR A 144 -4.73 3.72 -10.41
C THR A 144 -3.32 3.58 -9.81
N VAL A 145 -2.76 4.71 -9.33
CA VAL A 145 -1.48 4.70 -8.58
C VAL A 145 -1.57 3.78 -7.37
N ARG A 146 -2.70 3.78 -6.67
CA ARG A 146 -2.99 2.86 -5.56
C ARG A 146 -2.80 1.40 -5.96
N GLN A 147 -3.36 0.99 -7.10
CA GLN A 147 -3.21 -0.38 -7.61
C GLN A 147 -1.76 -0.69 -8.01
N GLU A 148 -1.07 0.29 -8.59
CA GLU A 148 0.32 0.14 -9.01
C GLU A 148 1.27 -0.02 -7.81
N VAL A 149 1.02 0.65 -6.69
CA VAL A 149 1.78 0.48 -5.43
C VAL A 149 1.80 -0.99 -4.98
N PHE A 150 0.73 -1.75 -5.20
CA PHE A 150 0.66 -3.17 -4.87
C PHE A 150 1.30 -4.08 -5.94
N SER A 151 1.89 -3.52 -6.97
CA SER A 151 2.73 -4.27 -7.90
C SER A 151 4.18 -4.32 -7.41
N ARG A 152 4.94 -5.33 -7.86
CA ARG A 152 6.38 -5.41 -7.54
C ARG A 152 7.13 -4.16 -8.00
N ARG A 153 6.93 -3.75 -9.27
CA ARG A 153 7.61 -2.61 -9.88
C ARG A 153 7.17 -1.29 -9.26
N GLY A 154 5.87 -1.10 -9.06
CA GLY A 154 5.33 0.13 -8.48
C GLY A 154 5.74 0.33 -7.03
N GLY A 155 5.52 -0.67 -6.17
CA GLY A 155 5.93 -0.58 -4.78
C GLY A 155 7.44 -0.42 -4.61
N LEU A 156 8.24 -1.06 -5.47
CA LEU A 156 9.69 -0.86 -5.48
C LEU A 156 10.06 0.56 -5.91
N TRP A 157 9.47 1.08 -6.98
CA TRP A 157 9.80 2.41 -7.51
C TRP A 157 9.42 3.53 -6.52
N PHE A 158 8.17 3.54 -6.05
CA PHE A 158 7.70 4.55 -5.10
C PHE A 158 8.40 4.43 -3.74
N GLY A 159 8.66 3.20 -3.29
CA GLY A 159 9.41 2.95 -2.06
C GLY A 159 10.85 3.43 -2.14
N THR A 160 11.55 3.17 -3.25
CA THR A 160 12.91 3.66 -3.50
C THR A 160 12.94 5.17 -3.57
N TYR A 161 11.97 5.80 -4.25
CA TYR A 161 11.86 7.25 -4.31
C TYR A 161 11.72 7.85 -2.91
N HIS A 162 10.83 7.31 -2.08
CA HIS A 162 10.65 7.76 -0.71
C HIS A 162 11.90 7.57 0.15
N LEU A 163 12.57 6.44 -0.02
CA LEU A 163 13.75 6.09 0.78
C LEU A 163 15.00 6.91 0.40
N LEU A 164 15.26 7.11 -0.89
CA LEU A 164 16.54 7.62 -1.38
C LEU A 164 16.46 9.00 -2.03
N ASN A 165 15.34 9.37 -2.64
CA ASN A 165 15.22 10.55 -3.48
C ASN A 165 14.31 11.64 -2.89
N TYR A 166 13.53 11.32 -1.86
CA TYR A 166 12.70 12.31 -1.19
C TYR A 166 13.55 13.21 -0.29
N PRO A 167 13.43 14.55 -0.37
CA PRO A 167 14.24 15.49 0.39
C PRO A 167 14.09 15.30 1.89
N ALA A 168 15.21 15.27 2.62
CA ALA A 168 15.22 15.26 4.06
C ALA A 168 15.33 16.69 4.61
N SER A 169 14.73 16.95 5.78
CA SER A 169 14.80 18.26 6.46
C SER A 169 16.11 18.47 7.25
N TYR A 170 17.06 17.59 7.12
CA TYR A 170 18.36 17.63 7.82
C TYR A 170 19.51 17.46 6.84
N SER A 171 20.64 18.10 7.16
CA SER A 171 21.87 18.07 6.32
C SER A 171 22.88 17.02 6.75
N ALA A 172 22.77 16.49 7.97
CA ALA A 172 23.71 15.48 8.45
C ALA A 172 23.45 14.12 7.78
N PRO A 173 24.53 13.37 7.41
CA PRO A 173 24.37 12.02 6.89
C PRO A 173 23.73 11.12 7.94
N ILE A 174 22.70 10.40 7.55
CA ILE A 174 22.01 9.42 8.40
C ILE A 174 22.26 8.03 7.84
N PHE A 175 22.64 7.12 8.71
CA PHE A 175 22.75 5.72 8.36
C PHE A 175 21.36 5.14 8.15
N ARG A 176 21.14 4.54 6.98
CA ARG A 176 19.92 3.80 6.66
C ARG A 176 20.19 2.34 6.96
N PHE A 177 19.55 1.82 7.97
CA PHE A 177 19.71 0.42 8.36
C PHE A 177 18.37 -0.21 8.74
N ALA A 178 18.30 -1.52 8.56
CA ALA A 178 17.21 -2.32 9.08
C ALA A 178 17.68 -3.02 10.37
N ASP A 179 16.96 -2.81 11.45
CA ASP A 179 17.18 -3.56 12.70
C ASP A 179 16.15 -4.68 12.79
N PHE A 180 16.55 -5.86 12.35
CA PHE A 180 15.68 -7.04 12.36
C PHE A 180 15.36 -7.53 13.78
N ASN A 181 16.18 -7.23 14.77
CA ASN A 181 15.93 -7.63 16.16
C ASN A 181 14.90 -6.70 16.81
N ALA A 182 14.98 -5.42 16.53
CA ALA A 182 14.02 -4.44 17.03
C ALA A 182 12.74 -4.40 16.18
N GLY A 183 12.73 -5.03 15.01
CA GLY A 183 11.59 -5.05 14.10
C GLY A 183 11.28 -3.71 13.44
N TRP A 184 12.27 -2.83 13.31
CA TRP A 184 12.13 -1.53 12.65
C TRP A 184 13.39 -1.13 11.88
N TYR A 185 13.27 -0.12 11.03
CA TYR A 185 14.40 0.45 10.30
C TYR A 185 14.40 1.98 10.38
N ALA A 186 15.58 2.55 10.29
CA ALA A 186 15.75 3.99 10.21
C ALA A 186 15.85 4.41 8.75
N SER A 187 14.90 5.17 8.29
CA SER A 187 14.85 5.69 6.93
C SER A 187 14.82 7.23 6.89
N ARG A 188 15.21 7.89 7.86
CA ARG A 188 15.32 9.36 8.03
C ARG A 188 14.92 9.78 9.42
#